data_1a4f85a7cabbe14fd147e68b55506daf
#
_entry.id   1a4f85a7cabbe14fd147e68b55506daf
#
_cell.length_a   1.000
_cell.length_b   1.000
_cell.length_c   1.000
_cell.angle_alpha   90.00
_cell.angle_beta   90.00
_cell.angle_gamma   90.00
#
_symmetry.space_group_name_H-M   'P 1'
#
loop_
_entity.id
_entity.type
_entity.pdbx_description
1 polymer ?
#
loop_
_entity_poly.entity_id
_entity_poly.type
_entity_poly.pdbx_seq_one_letter_code
_entity_poly.pdbx_strand_id
1 'polypeptide(L)'
;MALLERFRLASLDGLGLGEMPLGMRAAGGLLRYLDDTQPGSAVPLELPTTWQAGDQLVLDAATRRNLELTRTQLNGGLQGSLLWALDRTHTAMGGRCLRLWIEAPLVDRIAILARQDGVSGLVDNR
;
A
#
# COMPACT_ATOMS: atom_id res chain seq x y z
N MET A 1 -20.35 8.93 13.85
CA MET A 1 -18.99 8.34 13.89
C MET A 1 -18.26 8.77 12.61
N ALA A 2 -17.15 9.50 12.73
CA ALA A 2 -16.48 10.18 11.61
C ALA A 2 -16.19 9.29 10.36
N LEU A 3 -15.79 8.02 10.55
CA LEU A 3 -15.53 7.09 9.44
C LEU A 3 -16.79 6.78 8.62
N LEU A 4 -17.91 6.44 9.27
CA LEU A 4 -19.16 6.11 8.59
C LEU A 4 -19.70 7.32 7.80
N GLU A 5 -19.65 8.50 8.39
CA GLU A 5 -20.09 9.74 7.76
C GLU A 5 -19.19 10.12 6.58
N ARG A 6 -17.87 10.07 6.77
CA ARG A 6 -16.88 10.45 5.74
C ARG A 6 -16.96 9.57 4.50
N PHE A 7 -17.11 8.26 4.69
CA PHE A 7 -17.15 7.29 3.59
C PHE A 7 -18.57 6.87 3.20
N ARG A 8 -19.60 7.46 3.82
CA ARG A 8 -21.03 7.15 3.56
C ARG A 8 -21.35 5.66 3.67
N LEU A 9 -20.79 5.02 4.69
CA LEU A 9 -20.96 3.59 4.93
C LEU A 9 -22.07 3.34 5.95
N ALA A 10 -22.85 2.28 5.74
CA ALA A 10 -23.84 1.82 6.71
C ALA A 10 -23.22 1.08 7.90
N SER A 11 -22.10 0.37 7.68
CA SER A 11 -21.35 -0.40 8.68
C SER A 11 -19.87 -0.45 8.30
N LEU A 12 -19.00 -0.68 9.30
CA LEU A 12 -17.57 -0.90 9.10
C LEU A 12 -17.21 -2.39 9.00
N ASP A 13 -18.16 -3.29 9.21
CA ASP A 13 -17.91 -4.75 9.24
C ASP A 13 -17.46 -5.27 7.88
N GLY A 14 -18.03 -4.73 6.80
CA GLY A 14 -17.64 -5.07 5.42
C GLY A 14 -16.20 -4.69 5.03
N LEU A 15 -15.55 -3.84 5.83
CA LEU A 15 -14.15 -3.44 5.65
C LEU A 15 -13.18 -4.22 6.55
N GLY A 16 -13.66 -5.20 7.32
CA GLY A 16 -12.84 -5.93 8.29
C GLY A 16 -12.38 -5.08 9.49
N LEU A 17 -12.95 -3.88 9.67
CA LEU A 17 -12.57 -2.96 10.73
C LEU A 17 -13.27 -3.25 12.06
N GLY A 18 -14.32 -4.07 12.07
CA GLY A 18 -15.12 -4.38 13.25
C GLY A 18 -14.29 -4.97 14.40
N GLU A 19 -13.28 -5.76 14.08
CA GLU A 19 -12.39 -6.39 15.06
C GLU A 19 -11.18 -5.54 15.45
N MET A 20 -11.07 -4.31 14.93
CA MET A 20 -9.92 -3.40 15.14
C MET A 20 -10.31 -2.09 15.84
N PRO A 21 -10.79 -2.11 17.09
CA PRO A 21 -11.31 -0.92 17.77
C PRO A 21 -10.26 0.19 17.93
N LEU A 22 -9.00 -0.16 18.12
CA LEU A 22 -7.90 0.82 18.21
C LEU A 22 -7.58 1.43 16.85
N GLY A 23 -7.60 0.64 15.78
CA GLY A 23 -7.43 1.13 14.42
C GLY A 23 -8.55 2.10 14.02
N MET A 24 -9.80 1.76 14.35
CA MET A 24 -10.95 2.64 14.11
C MET A 24 -10.84 3.97 14.87
N ARG A 25 -10.38 3.93 16.13
CA ARG A 25 -10.17 5.15 16.94
C ARG A 25 -9.05 6.01 16.36
N ALA A 26 -7.94 5.41 15.94
CA ALA A 26 -6.82 6.11 15.32
C ALA A 26 -7.23 6.76 13.99
N ALA A 27 -7.91 6.02 13.12
CA ALA A 27 -8.42 6.53 11.85
C ALA A 27 -9.44 7.66 12.05
N GLY A 28 -10.36 7.52 13.01
CA GLY A 28 -11.31 8.57 13.37
C GLY A 28 -10.64 9.83 13.92
N GLY A 29 -9.57 9.68 14.70
CA GLY A 29 -8.74 10.79 15.19
C GLY A 29 -8.03 11.52 14.05
N LEU A 30 -7.47 10.78 13.09
CA LEU A 30 -6.83 11.34 11.90
C LEU A 30 -7.83 12.13 11.04
N LEU A 31 -9.03 11.59 10.81
CA LEU A 31 -10.07 12.30 10.05
C LEU A 31 -10.46 13.62 10.71
N ARG A 32 -10.65 13.60 12.02
CA ARG A 32 -10.96 14.83 12.78
C ARG A 32 -9.84 15.85 12.65
N TYR A 33 -8.58 15.42 12.78
CA TYR A 33 -7.42 16.28 12.58
C TYR A 33 -7.39 16.90 11.19
N LEU A 34 -7.70 16.12 10.13
CA LEU A 34 -7.77 16.63 8.77
C LEU A 34 -8.90 17.66 8.60
N ASP A 35 -10.06 17.41 9.16
CA ASP A 35 -11.20 18.34 9.10
C ASP A 35 -10.89 19.66 9.83
N ASP A 36 -10.19 19.60 10.96
CA ASP A 36 -9.77 20.76 11.74
C ASP A 36 -8.66 21.58 11.06
N THR A 37 -7.75 20.92 10.36
CA THR A 37 -6.57 21.58 9.74
C THR A 37 -6.82 22.02 8.31
N GLN A 38 -7.78 21.42 7.62
CA GLN A 38 -8.13 21.74 6.23
C GLN A 38 -9.65 22.00 6.06
N PRO A 39 -10.20 22.99 6.75
CA PRO A 39 -11.61 23.27 6.68
C PRO A 39 -12.04 23.66 5.25
N GLY A 40 -13.08 22.99 4.75
CA GLY A 40 -13.61 23.23 3.39
C GLY A 40 -12.84 22.53 2.25
N SER A 41 -11.78 21.82 2.53
CA SER A 41 -11.07 21.00 1.55
C SER A 41 -11.55 19.54 1.63
N ALA A 42 -12.20 19.06 0.58
CA ALA A 42 -12.52 17.64 0.45
C ALA A 42 -11.26 16.86 0.04
N VAL A 43 -10.38 16.56 1.01
CA VAL A 43 -9.22 15.71 0.75
C VAL A 43 -9.72 14.37 0.20
N PRO A 44 -9.32 13.95 -1.02
CA PRO A 44 -9.71 12.65 -1.56
C PRO A 44 -9.03 11.55 -0.75
N LEU A 45 -9.83 10.76 -0.05
CA LEU A 45 -9.36 9.62 0.72
C LEU A 45 -9.94 8.34 0.13
N GLU A 46 -9.11 7.35 -0.01
CA GLU A 46 -9.54 5.99 -0.33
C GLU A 46 -10.15 5.31 0.90
N LEU A 47 -10.99 4.31 0.66
CA LEU A 47 -11.55 3.49 1.74
C LEU A 47 -10.40 2.87 2.56
N PRO A 48 -10.48 2.91 3.90
CA PRO A 48 -9.48 2.29 4.73
C PRO A 48 -9.49 0.77 4.52
N THR A 49 -8.31 0.21 4.32
CA THR A 49 -8.09 -1.23 4.22
C THR A 49 -7.36 -1.73 5.46
N THR A 50 -7.71 -2.92 5.91
CA THR A 50 -6.98 -3.57 7.00
C THR A 50 -5.67 -4.13 6.48
N TRP A 51 -4.62 -3.93 7.24
CA TRP A 51 -3.31 -4.54 6.99
C TRP A 51 -2.87 -5.30 8.24
N GLN A 52 -2.43 -6.54 8.05
CA GLN A 52 -1.86 -7.35 9.12
C GLN A 52 -0.35 -7.51 8.89
N ALA A 53 0.42 -7.41 9.97
CA ALA A 53 1.89 -7.50 9.90
C ALA A 53 2.41 -8.86 9.39
N GLY A 54 1.56 -9.88 9.27
CA GLY A 54 1.89 -11.19 8.71
C GLY A 54 1.70 -11.33 7.21
N ASP A 55 1.01 -10.39 6.56
CA ASP A 55 0.65 -10.51 5.14
C ASP A 55 1.83 -10.19 4.21
N GLN A 56 2.80 -9.46 4.71
CA GLN A 56 3.96 -9.01 3.95
C GLN A 56 5.26 -9.32 4.68
N LEU A 57 6.33 -9.54 3.91
CA LEU A 57 7.67 -9.71 4.45
C LEU A 57 8.14 -8.40 5.10
N VAL A 58 8.37 -8.46 6.40
CA VAL A 58 8.90 -7.32 7.16
C VAL A 58 10.40 -7.20 6.89
N LEU A 59 10.76 -6.18 6.12
CA LEU A 59 12.16 -5.83 5.86
C LEU A 59 12.50 -4.57 6.69
N ASP A 60 13.49 -4.67 7.54
CA ASP A 60 13.98 -3.51 8.28
C ASP A 60 14.72 -2.52 7.37
N ALA A 61 15.00 -1.32 7.90
CA ALA A 61 15.64 -0.26 7.12
C ALA A 61 17.06 -0.62 6.66
N ALA A 62 17.79 -1.41 7.46
CA ALA A 62 19.13 -1.86 7.12
C ALA A 62 19.10 -2.90 5.99
N THR A 63 18.22 -3.87 6.08
CA THR A 63 17.99 -4.89 5.04
C THR A 63 17.56 -4.26 3.72
N ARG A 64 16.58 -3.34 3.73
CA ARG A 64 16.13 -2.63 2.51
C ARG A 64 17.28 -1.88 1.84
N ARG A 65 18.15 -1.25 2.63
CA ARG A 65 19.32 -0.52 2.15
C ARG A 65 20.37 -1.48 1.58
N ASN A 66 20.67 -2.56 2.30
CA ASN A 66 21.69 -3.54 1.88
C ASN A 66 21.28 -4.29 0.60
N LEU A 67 19.99 -4.54 0.42
CA LEU A 67 19.46 -5.15 -0.81
C LEU A 67 19.31 -4.15 -1.97
N GLU A 68 19.54 -2.86 -1.73
CA GLU A 68 19.40 -1.81 -2.75
C GLU A 68 18.07 -1.88 -3.51
N LEU A 69 16.97 -2.10 -2.80
CA LEU A 69 15.67 -2.37 -3.42
C LEU A 69 15.18 -1.20 -4.27
N THR A 70 15.27 0.02 -3.77
CA THR A 70 14.75 1.21 -4.45
C THR A 70 15.79 2.32 -4.62
N ARG A 71 16.93 2.21 -3.96
CA ARG A 71 18.04 3.17 -4.01
C ARG A 71 19.37 2.44 -3.80
N THR A 72 20.41 2.90 -4.47
CA THR A 72 21.77 2.38 -4.27
C THR A 72 22.42 2.93 -3.01
N GLN A 73 23.32 2.18 -2.41
CA GLN A 73 24.12 2.61 -1.25
C GLN A 73 25.15 3.68 -1.63
N LEU A 74 25.72 3.56 -2.84
CA LEU A 74 26.84 4.40 -3.26
C LEU A 74 26.48 5.89 -3.34
N ASN A 75 25.33 6.22 -3.92
CA ASN A 75 24.94 7.61 -4.17
C ASN A 75 23.48 7.93 -3.82
N GLY A 76 22.73 6.94 -3.29
CA GLY A 76 21.31 7.10 -2.99
C GLY A 76 20.42 7.26 -4.22
N GLY A 77 20.97 7.01 -5.41
CA GLY A 77 20.26 7.13 -6.68
C GLY A 77 19.34 5.94 -6.96
N LEU A 78 18.46 6.10 -7.95
CA LEU A 78 17.61 5.01 -8.43
C LEU A 78 18.40 4.04 -9.32
N GLN A 79 19.25 4.56 -10.19
CA GLN A 79 20.02 3.78 -11.15
C GLN A 79 20.96 2.78 -10.44
N GLY A 80 20.84 1.51 -10.78
CA GLY A 80 21.56 0.40 -10.16
C GLY A 80 20.75 -0.34 -9.08
N SER A 81 19.61 0.19 -8.63
CA SER A 81 18.73 -0.50 -7.68
C SER A 81 17.92 -1.61 -8.35
N LEU A 82 17.35 -2.51 -7.54
CA LEU A 82 16.44 -3.56 -8.03
C LEU A 82 15.25 -2.96 -8.78
N LEU A 83 14.64 -1.89 -8.22
CA LEU A 83 13.53 -1.19 -8.86
C LEU A 83 13.93 -0.70 -10.25
N TRP A 84 15.09 -0.06 -10.39
CA TRP A 84 15.57 0.41 -11.69
C TRP A 84 15.76 -0.73 -12.70
N ALA A 85 16.26 -1.87 -12.26
CA ALA A 85 16.49 -3.03 -13.13
C ALA A 85 15.18 -3.64 -13.64
N LEU A 86 14.12 -3.63 -12.82
CA LEU A 86 12.84 -4.27 -13.12
C LEU A 86 11.82 -3.31 -13.74
N ASP A 87 11.95 -1.99 -13.55
CA ASP A 87 10.94 -1.03 -13.97
C ASP A 87 10.88 -0.92 -15.50
N ARG A 88 9.79 -1.40 -16.06
CA ARG A 88 9.38 -1.26 -17.46
C ARG A 88 7.99 -0.64 -17.58
N THR A 89 7.54 0.01 -16.52
CA THR A 89 6.20 0.59 -16.48
C THR A 89 6.10 1.84 -17.37
N HIS A 90 4.94 2.00 -18.00
CA HIS A 90 4.65 3.16 -18.86
C HIS A 90 3.80 4.23 -18.17
N THR A 91 3.28 3.93 -16.96
CA THR A 91 2.41 4.84 -16.24
C THR A 91 2.94 5.12 -14.83
N ALA A 92 2.66 6.32 -14.31
CA ALA A 92 3.02 6.67 -12.94
C ALA A 92 2.35 5.75 -11.89
N MET A 93 1.15 5.25 -12.20
CA MET A 93 0.44 4.29 -11.33
C MET A 93 1.15 2.94 -11.33
N GLY A 94 1.54 2.43 -12.50
CA GLY A 94 2.30 1.19 -12.63
C GLY A 94 3.63 1.25 -11.88
N GLY A 95 4.37 2.35 -12.02
CA GLY A 95 5.64 2.53 -11.29
C GLY A 95 5.45 2.56 -9.78
N ARG A 96 4.38 3.20 -9.28
CA ARG A 96 4.04 3.17 -7.85
C ARG A 96 3.66 1.78 -7.37
N CYS A 97 2.88 1.05 -8.15
CA CYS A 97 2.49 -0.32 -7.83
C CYS A 97 3.71 -1.26 -7.78
N LEU A 98 4.59 -1.20 -8.78
CA LEU A 98 5.82 -1.99 -8.80
C LEU A 98 6.71 -1.68 -7.60
N ARG A 99 6.90 -0.41 -7.28
CA ARG A 99 7.66 0.00 -6.09
C ARG A 99 7.07 -0.59 -4.81
N LEU A 100 5.75 -0.49 -4.62
CA LEU A 100 5.06 -1.04 -3.47
C LEU A 100 5.28 -2.56 -3.35
N TRP A 101 5.20 -3.29 -4.46
CA TRP A 101 5.42 -4.74 -4.48
C TRP A 101 6.85 -5.13 -4.10
N ILE A 102 7.84 -4.32 -4.48
CA ILE A 102 9.25 -4.54 -4.13
C ILE A 102 9.50 -4.21 -2.65
N GLU A 103 8.91 -3.12 -2.14
CA GLU A 103 9.10 -2.67 -0.75
C GLU A 103 8.34 -3.52 0.26
N ALA A 104 7.24 -4.16 -0.16
CA ALA A 104 6.35 -4.94 0.69
C ALA A 104 5.96 -6.26 0.00
N PRO A 105 6.89 -7.22 -0.15
CA PRO A 105 6.62 -8.51 -0.78
C PRO A 105 5.62 -9.34 0.02
N LEU A 106 4.73 -10.04 -0.68
CA LEU A 106 3.81 -10.98 -0.06
C LEU A 106 4.57 -12.18 0.52
N VAL A 107 4.05 -12.73 1.62
CA VAL A 107 4.54 -13.97 2.26
C VAL A 107 3.60 -15.13 1.95
N ASP A 108 2.29 -14.88 1.90
CA ASP A 108 1.32 -15.94 1.64
C ASP A 108 1.42 -16.48 0.22
N ARG A 109 1.59 -17.81 0.11
CA ARG A 109 1.74 -18.50 -1.17
C ARG A 109 0.51 -18.34 -2.06
N ILE A 110 -0.70 -18.38 -1.47
CA ILE A 110 -1.95 -18.29 -2.24
C ILE A 110 -2.06 -16.89 -2.85
N ALA A 111 -1.77 -15.86 -2.09
CA ALA A 111 -1.78 -14.48 -2.56
C ALA A 111 -0.71 -14.22 -3.64
N ILE A 112 0.47 -14.85 -3.53
CA ILE A 112 1.54 -14.78 -4.55
C ILE A 112 1.04 -15.42 -5.86
N LEU A 113 0.50 -16.63 -5.81
CA LEU A 113 -0.01 -17.32 -6.99
C LEU A 113 -1.15 -16.55 -7.65
N ALA A 114 -2.11 -16.06 -6.88
CA ALA A 114 -3.21 -15.24 -7.42
C ALA A 114 -2.71 -13.98 -8.15
N ARG A 115 -1.66 -13.34 -7.64
CA ARG A 115 -1.01 -12.20 -8.31
C ARG A 115 -0.34 -12.62 -9.61
N GLN A 116 0.35 -13.75 -9.62
CA GLN A 116 1.01 -14.29 -10.82
C GLN A 116 -0.02 -14.66 -11.89
N ASP A 117 -1.11 -15.30 -11.51
CA ASP A 117 -2.20 -15.65 -12.41
C ASP A 117 -2.82 -14.41 -13.05
N GLY A 118 -3.05 -13.35 -12.26
CA GLY A 118 -3.51 -12.07 -12.76
C GLY A 118 -2.57 -11.45 -13.81
N VAL A 119 -1.26 -11.50 -13.57
CA VAL A 119 -0.25 -11.02 -14.51
C VAL A 119 -0.23 -11.89 -15.78
N SER A 120 -0.27 -13.21 -15.65
CA SER A 120 -0.30 -14.14 -16.79
C SER A 120 -1.53 -13.89 -17.67
N GLY A 121 -2.72 -13.74 -17.06
CA GLY A 121 -3.94 -13.44 -17.80
C GLY A 121 -3.88 -12.13 -18.60
N LEU A 122 -3.14 -11.13 -18.11
CA LEU A 122 -2.92 -9.88 -18.85
C LEU A 122 -1.90 -10.03 -19.99
N VAL A 123 -0.90 -10.89 -19.82
CA VAL A 123 0.11 -11.17 -20.86
C VAL A 123 -0.50 -11.97 -22.01
N ASP A 124 -1.34 -12.97 -21.69
CA ASP A 124 -1.97 -13.86 -22.67
C ASP A 124 -3.05 -13.17 -23.49
N ASN A 125 -3.62 -12.06 -23.02
CA ASN A 125 -4.65 -11.27 -23.70
C ASN A 125 -4.10 -10.02 -24.42
N ARG A 126 -2.86 -10.03 -24.82
CA ARG A 126 -2.21 -8.95 -25.59
C ARG A 126 -2.52 -9.01 -27.08
#